data_e25689f0592a3b8fe3f54146b9d63a71
#
_entry.id   e25689f0592a3b8fe3f54146b9d63a71
#
_cell.length_a   1.000
_cell.length_b   1.000
_cell.length_c   1.000
_cell.angle_alpha   90.00
_cell.angle_beta   90.00
_cell.angle_gamma   90.00
#
_symmetry.space_group_name_H-M   'P 1'
#
loop_
_entity.id
_entity.type
_entity.pdbx_description
1 polymer ?
#
loop_
_entity_poly.entity_id
_entity_poly.type
_entity_poly.pdbx_seq_one_letter_code
_entity_poly.pdbx_strand_id
1 'polypeptide(L)'
;MRRSIVTSLALLTAVLGAAAPKPTDRSAKLDLLEHLRQGPQILILGDSRGREAQPSFVQRLTGLTAFNAAVTGGSAPDAWVFTRYTADLFPHQQRRYIWFVSAGLATNIIDPLVETDPRSRQYLAEVAKYMSPVQISAPLPTDTRYHADGSIADWNPSYSPKRAAKLQADAAKLIALIRAQPPVATPLDPTRFQLFEHLLGYMNSLGARPVIVFNPIYPTVLAELEKYGNPVTAVSLEYLKSLHGRYDFVVVNAEDSRKWGGTDYNWTNPTHVDEANMRRMLRYIVAHSDGALK
;
A
#
# COMPACT_ATOMS: atom_id res chain seq x y z
N MET A 1 -47.28 8.72 64.05
CA MET A 1 -47.31 8.83 62.56
C MET A 1 -46.11 9.63 62.07
N ARG A 2 -45.06 8.91 61.58
CA ARG A 2 -43.91 9.54 60.94
C ARG A 2 -43.91 9.09 59.46
N ARG A 3 -44.06 10.03 58.55
CA ARG A 3 -43.98 9.83 57.10
C ARG A 3 -42.53 9.92 56.67
N SER A 4 -41.98 8.84 56.21
CA SER A 4 -40.64 8.83 55.53
C SER A 4 -40.82 9.28 54.07
N ILE A 5 -40.14 10.34 53.72
CA ILE A 5 -40.04 10.81 52.32
C ILE A 5 -38.82 10.09 51.73
N VAL A 6 -39.09 9.18 50.80
CA VAL A 6 -38.06 8.55 49.98
C VAL A 6 -37.76 9.46 48.79
N THR A 7 -36.61 10.14 48.81
CA THR A 7 -36.15 10.96 47.69
C THR A 7 -35.41 10.06 46.70
N SER A 8 -36.05 9.73 45.58
CA SER A 8 -35.41 9.01 44.47
C SER A 8 -34.50 9.96 43.73
N LEU A 9 -33.19 9.75 43.89
CA LEU A 9 -32.14 10.43 43.12
C LEU A 9 -32.02 9.71 41.78
N ALA A 10 -32.63 10.23 40.72
CA ALA A 10 -32.40 9.76 39.36
C ALA A 10 -31.01 10.22 38.90
N LEU A 11 -30.07 9.30 38.86
CA LEU A 11 -28.77 9.50 38.23
C LEU A 11 -28.96 9.58 36.70
N LEU A 12 -28.98 10.80 36.18
CA LEU A 12 -28.93 11.05 34.75
C LEU A 12 -27.44 10.82 34.31
N THR A 13 -27.10 9.59 33.92
CA THR A 13 -25.85 9.31 33.22
C THR A 13 -25.94 9.93 31.82
N ALA A 14 -25.39 11.12 31.68
CA ALA A 14 -25.09 11.70 30.37
C ALA A 14 -24.04 10.82 29.70
N VAL A 15 -24.47 9.94 28.83
CA VAL A 15 -23.57 9.27 27.86
C VAL A 15 -23.12 10.38 26.93
N LEU A 16 -21.97 11.00 27.25
CA LEU A 16 -21.23 11.79 26.27
C LEU A 16 -20.89 10.84 25.15
N GLY A 17 -21.63 10.93 24.05
CA GLY A 17 -21.38 10.20 22.83
C GLY A 17 -19.99 10.60 22.33
N ALA A 18 -18.97 9.78 22.64
CA ALA A 18 -17.69 9.90 21.99
C ALA A 18 -17.97 9.78 20.49
N ALA A 19 -17.62 10.82 19.73
CA ALA A 19 -17.74 10.78 18.28
C ALA A 19 -16.99 9.52 17.81
N ALA A 20 -17.62 8.74 16.93
CA ALA A 20 -16.98 7.56 16.38
C ALA A 20 -15.61 7.97 15.78
N PRO A 21 -14.56 7.19 16.02
CA PRO A 21 -13.25 7.52 15.48
C PRO A 21 -13.35 7.62 13.96
N LYS A 22 -12.70 8.64 13.38
CA LYS A 22 -12.64 8.79 11.92
C LYS A 22 -12.11 7.50 11.29
N PRO A 23 -12.69 7.06 10.15
CA PRO A 23 -12.19 5.87 9.46
C PRO A 23 -10.74 6.08 9.01
N THR A 24 -10.01 4.99 8.86
CA THR A 24 -8.72 4.96 8.15
C THR A 24 -8.93 4.49 6.72
N ASP A 25 -7.93 4.65 5.85
CA ASP A 25 -7.96 4.04 4.52
C ASP A 25 -8.25 2.54 4.60
N ARG A 26 -7.76 1.88 5.64
CA ARG A 26 -7.88 0.44 5.88
C ARG A 26 -9.31 0.03 6.16
N SER A 27 -9.94 0.62 7.18
CA SER A 27 -11.33 0.30 7.52
C SER A 27 -12.28 0.63 6.38
N ALA A 28 -12.10 1.81 5.73
CA ALA A 28 -12.90 2.20 4.59
C ALA A 28 -12.81 1.18 3.42
N LYS A 29 -11.61 0.66 3.14
CA LYS A 29 -11.43 -0.32 2.05
C LYS A 29 -11.91 -1.72 2.43
N LEU A 30 -11.83 -2.12 3.69
CA LEU A 30 -12.47 -3.35 4.17
C LEU A 30 -13.99 -3.27 4.02
N ASP A 31 -14.60 -2.13 4.39
CA ASP A 31 -16.03 -1.90 4.20
C ASP A 31 -16.43 -2.02 2.72
N LEU A 32 -15.63 -1.45 1.81
CA LEU A 32 -15.90 -1.55 0.37
C LEU A 32 -15.79 -2.99 -0.15
N LEU A 33 -14.81 -3.77 0.32
CA LEU A 33 -14.67 -5.18 -0.06
C LEU A 33 -15.90 -6.02 0.35
N GLU A 34 -16.45 -5.77 1.54
CA GLU A 34 -17.67 -6.47 2.02
C GLU A 34 -18.88 -6.20 1.14
N HIS A 35 -18.95 -5.03 0.49
CA HIS A 35 -20.07 -4.66 -0.37
C HIS A 35 -19.93 -5.12 -1.83
N LEU A 36 -18.81 -5.75 -2.19
CA LEU A 36 -18.63 -6.29 -3.54
C LEU A 36 -19.53 -7.53 -3.74
N ARG A 37 -20.24 -7.57 -4.86
CA ARG A 37 -21.05 -8.74 -5.24
C ARG A 37 -20.20 -9.92 -5.72
N GLN A 38 -19.01 -9.64 -6.24
CA GLN A 38 -18.06 -10.62 -6.77
C GLN A 38 -16.65 -10.21 -6.35
N GLY A 39 -15.83 -11.20 -6.04
CA GLY A 39 -14.44 -10.96 -5.69
C GLY A 39 -13.63 -10.36 -6.84
N PRO A 40 -12.70 -9.46 -6.55
CA PRO A 40 -11.80 -8.93 -7.57
C PRO A 40 -10.86 -10.03 -8.05
N GLN A 41 -10.61 -10.04 -9.35
CA GLN A 41 -9.64 -10.97 -9.97
C GLN A 41 -8.21 -10.43 -9.85
N ILE A 42 -8.04 -9.13 -9.70
CA ILE A 42 -6.75 -8.48 -9.38
C ILE A 42 -6.90 -7.67 -8.10
N LEU A 43 -6.03 -7.95 -7.12
CA LEU A 43 -5.90 -7.15 -5.91
C LEU A 43 -4.64 -6.29 -6.01
N ILE A 44 -4.82 -4.96 -5.93
CA ILE A 44 -3.72 -3.99 -5.93
C ILE A 44 -3.37 -3.71 -4.47
N LEU A 45 -2.16 -4.06 -4.07
CA LEU A 45 -1.64 -3.91 -2.71
C LEU A 45 -0.54 -2.85 -2.69
N GLY A 46 -0.24 -2.29 -1.53
CA GLY A 46 0.90 -1.42 -1.34
C GLY A 46 0.63 -0.22 -0.43
N ASP A 47 1.56 0.73 -0.52
CA ASP A 47 1.50 1.99 0.23
C ASP A 47 0.74 3.11 -0.52
N SER A 48 0.89 4.35 -0.05
CA SER A 48 0.24 5.54 -0.65
C SER A 48 0.52 5.71 -2.15
N ARG A 49 1.62 5.19 -2.67
CA ARG A 49 1.98 5.27 -4.09
C ARG A 49 1.18 4.28 -4.95
N GLY A 50 0.87 3.10 -4.41
CA GLY A 50 -0.04 2.14 -5.05
C GLY A 50 -1.51 2.59 -4.97
N ARG A 51 -1.87 3.41 -3.99
CA ARG A 51 -3.24 3.92 -3.79
C ARG A 51 -3.77 4.71 -5.00
N GLU A 52 -2.87 5.27 -5.80
CA GLU A 52 -3.19 6.04 -7.00
C GLU A 52 -3.53 5.17 -8.21
N ALA A 53 -3.27 3.87 -8.16
CA ALA A 53 -3.62 2.96 -9.23
C ALA A 53 -5.14 2.81 -9.37
N GLN A 54 -5.64 3.01 -10.61
CA GLN A 54 -7.06 2.94 -10.91
C GLN A 54 -7.46 1.52 -11.36
N PRO A 55 -8.28 0.80 -10.58
CA PRO A 55 -8.74 -0.56 -10.93
C PRO A 55 -9.44 -0.62 -12.28
N SER A 56 -10.27 0.37 -12.61
CA SER A 56 -10.94 0.46 -13.91
C SER A 56 -9.96 0.55 -15.08
N PHE A 57 -8.78 1.16 -14.89
CA PHE A 57 -7.74 1.20 -15.91
C PHE A 57 -7.01 -0.14 -16.01
N VAL A 58 -6.72 -0.79 -14.89
CA VAL A 58 -6.16 -2.16 -14.87
C VAL A 58 -7.10 -3.13 -15.58
N GLN A 59 -8.39 -3.04 -15.31
CA GLN A 59 -9.41 -3.86 -15.99
C GLN A 59 -9.42 -3.65 -17.50
N ARG A 60 -9.29 -2.43 -18.00
CA ARG A 60 -9.17 -2.17 -19.44
C ARG A 60 -7.93 -2.79 -20.08
N LEU A 61 -6.84 -2.92 -19.33
CA LEU A 61 -5.58 -3.49 -19.82
C LEU A 61 -5.58 -5.03 -19.79
N THR A 62 -6.27 -5.62 -18.85
CA THR A 62 -6.18 -7.07 -18.55
C THR A 62 -7.46 -7.84 -18.87
N GLY A 63 -8.60 -7.14 -18.96
CA GLY A 63 -9.93 -7.77 -19.02
C GLY A 63 -10.45 -8.28 -17.67
N LEU A 64 -9.67 -8.17 -16.60
CA LEU A 64 -9.96 -8.73 -15.28
C LEU A 64 -10.44 -7.62 -14.31
N THR A 65 -11.45 -7.93 -13.51
CA THR A 65 -11.92 -7.02 -12.46
C THR A 65 -10.82 -6.78 -11.43
N ALA A 66 -10.67 -5.55 -10.97
CA ALA A 66 -9.64 -5.19 -10.02
C ALA A 66 -10.20 -4.40 -8.83
N PHE A 67 -9.51 -4.46 -7.68
CA PHE A 67 -9.78 -3.66 -6.49
C PHE A 67 -8.47 -3.08 -5.96
N ASN A 68 -8.49 -1.80 -5.57
CA ASN A 68 -7.33 -1.14 -4.99
C ASN A 68 -7.38 -1.20 -3.46
N ALA A 69 -6.60 -2.10 -2.88
CA ALA A 69 -6.42 -2.28 -1.44
C ALA A 69 -5.15 -1.59 -0.89
N ALA A 70 -4.40 -0.84 -1.72
CA ALA A 70 -3.25 -0.08 -1.24
C ALA A 70 -3.69 1.07 -0.31
N VAL A 71 -2.95 1.32 0.77
CA VAL A 71 -3.32 2.27 1.83
C VAL A 71 -2.18 3.20 2.18
N THR A 72 -2.49 4.35 2.80
CA THR A 72 -1.46 5.28 3.28
C THR A 72 -0.54 4.57 4.28
N GLY A 73 0.78 4.65 4.05
CA GLY A 73 1.77 3.96 4.88
C GLY A 73 1.65 2.42 4.86
N GLY A 74 1.00 1.86 3.84
CA GLY A 74 0.78 0.42 3.71
C GLY A 74 2.08 -0.38 3.70
N SER A 75 2.05 -1.54 4.34
CA SER A 75 3.20 -2.40 4.56
C SER A 75 2.83 -3.89 4.39
N ALA A 76 3.75 -4.79 4.66
CA ALA A 76 3.50 -6.23 4.54
C ALA A 76 2.34 -6.72 5.43
N PRO A 77 2.15 -6.25 6.69
CA PRO A 77 0.95 -6.57 7.47
C PRO A 77 -0.36 -6.18 6.80
N ASP A 78 -0.43 -4.99 6.17
CA ASP A 78 -1.62 -4.57 5.44
C ASP A 78 -1.88 -5.48 4.24
N ALA A 79 -0.83 -5.77 3.47
CA ALA A 79 -0.92 -6.67 2.34
C ALA A 79 -1.39 -8.07 2.76
N TRP A 80 -0.93 -8.57 3.92
CA TRP A 80 -1.41 -9.82 4.49
C TRP A 80 -2.90 -9.76 4.82
N VAL A 81 -3.33 -8.74 5.60
CA VAL A 81 -4.75 -8.58 5.98
C VAL A 81 -5.64 -8.55 4.75
N PHE A 82 -5.36 -7.68 3.77
CA PHE A 82 -6.19 -7.56 2.59
C PHE A 82 -6.21 -8.84 1.74
N THR A 83 -5.07 -9.52 1.61
CA THR A 83 -4.99 -10.79 0.87
C THR A 83 -5.84 -11.86 1.55
N ARG A 84 -5.68 -12.05 2.86
CA ARG A 84 -6.42 -13.04 3.65
C ARG A 84 -7.90 -12.73 3.70
N TYR A 85 -8.25 -11.49 4.04
CA TYR A 85 -9.63 -11.05 4.13
C TYR A 85 -10.39 -11.23 2.80
N THR A 86 -9.76 -10.83 1.70
CA THR A 86 -10.36 -11.02 0.38
C THR A 86 -10.49 -12.50 0.02
N ALA A 87 -9.54 -13.36 0.46
CA ALA A 87 -9.62 -14.80 0.24
C ALA A 87 -10.79 -15.43 0.99
N ASP A 88 -11.03 -15.01 2.21
CA ASP A 88 -12.12 -15.54 3.03
C ASP A 88 -13.50 -15.04 2.56
N LEU A 89 -13.59 -13.78 2.11
CA LEU A 89 -14.84 -13.25 1.52
C LEU A 89 -15.20 -13.94 0.19
N PHE A 90 -14.21 -14.31 -0.60
CA PHE A 90 -14.41 -14.85 -1.94
C PHE A 90 -13.53 -16.09 -2.17
N PRO A 91 -13.79 -17.21 -1.49
CA PRO A 91 -12.87 -18.35 -1.41
C PRO A 91 -12.64 -19.06 -2.76
N HIS A 92 -13.58 -18.97 -3.69
CA HIS A 92 -13.47 -19.64 -5.01
C HIS A 92 -12.93 -18.72 -6.11
N GLN A 93 -12.60 -17.47 -5.79
CA GLN A 93 -12.09 -16.51 -6.76
C GLN A 93 -10.59 -16.69 -6.95
N GLN A 94 -10.17 -17.13 -8.16
CA GLN A 94 -8.75 -17.06 -8.52
C GLN A 94 -8.30 -15.60 -8.57
N ARG A 95 -7.18 -15.29 -7.91
CA ARG A 95 -6.66 -13.92 -7.79
C ARG A 95 -5.28 -13.79 -8.38
N ARG A 96 -5.00 -12.57 -8.82
CA ARG A 96 -3.70 -12.06 -9.20
C ARG A 96 -3.39 -10.85 -8.35
N TYR A 97 -2.11 -10.51 -8.22
CA TYR A 97 -1.69 -9.44 -7.33
C TYR A 97 -0.74 -8.49 -8.04
N ILE A 98 -0.98 -7.19 -7.87
CA ILE A 98 -0.01 -6.12 -8.14
C ILE A 98 0.36 -5.56 -6.78
N TRP A 99 1.60 -5.74 -6.35
CA TRP A 99 2.04 -5.30 -5.03
C TRP A 99 3.10 -4.22 -5.16
N PHE A 100 2.69 -2.98 -4.96
CA PHE A 100 3.57 -1.83 -4.91
C PHE A 100 4.36 -1.84 -3.61
N VAL A 101 5.69 -1.85 -3.71
CA VAL A 101 6.60 -1.90 -2.58
C VAL A 101 7.58 -0.73 -2.61
N SER A 102 7.99 -0.30 -1.44
CA SER A 102 9.15 0.57 -1.29
C SER A 102 10.44 -0.24 -1.45
N ALA A 103 11.52 0.41 -1.86
CA ALA A 103 12.83 -0.23 -1.98
C ALA A 103 13.28 -0.95 -0.69
N GLY A 104 12.82 -0.50 0.47
CA GLY A 104 13.14 -1.12 1.76
C GLY A 104 12.35 -2.38 2.12
N LEU A 105 11.49 -2.94 1.26
CA LEU A 105 10.68 -4.18 1.39
C LEU A 105 10.17 -4.57 2.80
N ALA A 106 10.93 -4.27 3.84
CA ALA A 106 10.86 -4.79 5.21
C ALA A 106 10.22 -3.81 6.19
N THR A 107 9.19 -3.09 5.79
CA THR A 107 8.45 -2.25 6.74
C THR A 107 7.34 -3.06 7.40
N ASN A 108 7.47 -3.28 8.72
CA ASN A 108 6.44 -3.86 9.56
C ASN A 108 5.77 -2.75 10.38
N ILE A 109 5.23 -1.74 9.69
CA ILE A 109 4.49 -0.66 10.33
C ILE A 109 3.04 -1.09 10.44
N ILE A 110 2.49 -1.04 11.64
CA ILE A 110 1.05 -1.28 11.89
C ILE A 110 0.41 0.02 12.33
N ASP A 111 -0.74 0.33 11.72
CA ASP A 111 -1.62 1.37 12.21
C ASP A 111 -2.43 0.83 13.40
N PRO A 112 -2.42 1.48 14.59
CA PRO A 112 -3.16 1.04 15.77
C PRO A 112 -4.66 0.84 15.52
N LEU A 113 -5.26 1.59 14.59
CA LEU A 113 -6.68 1.43 14.24
C LEU A 113 -6.93 0.14 13.45
N VAL A 114 -5.95 -0.34 12.69
CA VAL A 114 -6.02 -1.67 12.05
C VAL A 114 -5.91 -2.78 13.08
N GLU A 115 -5.02 -2.64 14.05
CA GLU A 115 -4.87 -3.61 15.12
C GLU A 115 -6.14 -3.74 15.97
N THR A 116 -6.90 -2.65 16.11
CA THR A 116 -8.16 -2.65 16.87
C THR A 116 -9.38 -3.07 16.04
N ASP A 117 -9.31 -3.06 14.70
CA ASP A 117 -10.41 -3.53 13.84
C ASP A 117 -10.54 -5.06 13.98
N PRO A 118 -11.70 -5.58 14.41
CA PRO A 118 -11.90 -7.03 14.58
C PRO A 118 -11.61 -7.84 13.32
N ARG A 119 -11.88 -7.28 12.13
CA ARG A 119 -11.67 -7.93 10.84
C ARG A 119 -10.19 -8.13 10.52
N SER A 120 -9.34 -7.21 10.97
CA SER A 120 -7.89 -7.28 10.76
C SER A 120 -7.19 -8.08 11.83
N ARG A 121 -7.66 -8.00 13.07
CA ARG A 121 -6.98 -8.57 14.27
C ARG A 121 -6.70 -10.06 14.14
N GLN A 122 -7.67 -10.83 13.64
CA GLN A 122 -7.49 -12.28 13.49
C GLN A 122 -6.33 -12.61 12.54
N TYR A 123 -6.22 -11.89 11.42
CA TYR A 123 -5.15 -12.12 10.44
C TYR A 123 -3.80 -11.62 10.92
N LEU A 124 -3.75 -10.51 11.66
CA LEU A 124 -2.52 -10.04 12.29
C LEU A 124 -2.03 -11.04 13.33
N ALA A 125 -2.93 -11.69 14.08
CA ALA A 125 -2.56 -12.73 15.04
C ALA A 125 -1.91 -13.95 14.36
N GLU A 126 -2.34 -14.33 13.15
CA GLU A 126 -1.74 -15.43 12.39
C GLU A 126 -0.25 -15.21 12.08
N VAL A 127 0.13 -13.94 11.88
CA VAL A 127 1.49 -13.56 11.44
C VAL A 127 2.31 -12.87 12.52
N ALA A 128 1.81 -12.75 13.75
CA ALA A 128 2.49 -12.05 14.84
C ALA A 128 3.93 -12.53 15.04
N LYS A 129 4.19 -13.83 14.87
CA LYS A 129 5.54 -14.44 14.98
C LYS A 129 6.52 -13.98 13.91
N TYR A 130 6.03 -13.45 12.77
CA TYR A 130 6.85 -12.95 11.68
C TYR A 130 7.01 -11.41 11.73
N MET A 131 6.37 -10.77 12.70
CA MET A 131 6.31 -9.31 12.81
C MET A 131 7.19 -8.82 13.95
N SER A 132 8.50 -8.88 13.80
CA SER A 132 9.43 -8.39 14.83
C SER A 132 10.39 -7.34 14.27
N PRO A 133 10.70 -6.29 15.05
CA PRO A 133 9.81 -5.56 15.94
C PRO A 133 8.79 -4.72 15.14
N VAL A 134 7.56 -4.70 15.60
CA VAL A 134 6.50 -3.90 15.00
C VAL A 134 6.67 -2.44 15.40
N GLN A 135 6.72 -1.55 14.42
CA GLN A 135 6.56 -0.13 14.66
C GLN A 135 5.07 0.22 14.59
N ILE A 136 4.49 0.58 15.71
CA ILE A 136 3.14 1.12 15.76
C ILE A 136 3.23 2.59 15.34
N SER A 137 2.64 2.94 14.20
CA SER A 137 2.53 4.33 13.77
C SER A 137 1.38 5.02 14.50
N ALA A 138 1.39 6.35 14.56
CA ALA A 138 0.21 7.09 14.96
C ALA A 138 -0.97 6.76 14.02
N PRO A 139 -2.23 6.74 14.54
CA PRO A 139 -3.40 6.54 13.69
C PRO A 139 -3.40 7.51 12.51
N LEU A 140 -3.69 7.01 11.32
CA LEU A 140 -3.75 7.79 10.08
C LEU A 140 -5.23 7.89 9.62
N PRO A 141 -6.04 8.73 10.31
CA PRO A 141 -7.43 8.94 9.90
C PRO A 141 -7.46 9.56 8.51
N THR A 142 -8.44 9.19 7.71
CA THR A 142 -8.60 9.70 6.37
C THR A 142 -9.92 10.43 6.18
N ASP A 143 -9.89 11.53 5.44
CA ASP A 143 -11.07 12.17 4.86
C ASP A 143 -11.20 11.78 3.37
N THR A 144 -10.33 10.89 2.86
CA THR A 144 -10.36 10.43 1.48
C THR A 144 -11.62 9.65 1.20
N ARG A 145 -12.33 10.02 0.14
CA ARG A 145 -13.46 9.25 -0.38
C ARG A 145 -12.97 8.27 -1.44
N TYR A 146 -13.59 7.09 -1.46
CA TYR A 146 -13.25 6.02 -2.39
C TYR A 146 -14.45 5.65 -3.24
N HIS A 147 -14.20 5.22 -4.48
CA HIS A 147 -15.16 4.49 -5.30
C HIS A 147 -15.29 3.04 -4.80
N ALA A 148 -16.34 2.34 -5.26
CA ALA A 148 -16.59 0.96 -4.87
C ALA A 148 -15.43 -0.01 -5.21
N ASP A 149 -14.57 0.33 -6.15
CA ASP A 149 -13.38 -0.43 -6.54
C ASP A 149 -12.13 -0.09 -5.71
N GLY A 150 -12.27 0.72 -4.65
CA GLY A 150 -11.19 1.16 -3.77
C GLY A 150 -10.31 2.27 -4.34
N SER A 151 -10.58 2.80 -5.54
CA SER A 151 -9.87 3.96 -6.07
C SER A 151 -10.30 5.26 -5.40
N ILE A 152 -9.41 6.26 -5.40
CA ILE A 152 -9.70 7.58 -4.81
C ILE A 152 -10.72 8.31 -5.67
N ALA A 153 -11.83 8.77 -5.05
CA ALA A 153 -12.93 9.41 -5.77
C ALA A 153 -12.62 10.83 -6.24
N ASP A 154 -11.87 11.60 -5.45
CA ASP A 154 -11.59 13.01 -5.73
C ASP A 154 -10.16 13.24 -6.26
N TRP A 155 -9.61 12.23 -6.93
CA TRP A 155 -8.28 12.31 -7.49
C TRP A 155 -8.30 13.16 -8.78
N ASN A 156 -7.94 14.42 -8.66
CA ASN A 156 -7.69 15.28 -9.82
C ASN A 156 -6.55 16.28 -9.55
N PRO A 157 -5.30 15.84 -9.59
CA PRO A 157 -4.17 16.75 -9.53
C PRO A 157 -3.90 17.33 -10.92
N SER A 158 -4.62 18.39 -11.28
CA SER A 158 -4.28 19.15 -12.49
C SER A 158 -2.90 19.79 -12.36
N TYR A 159 -2.13 19.75 -13.45
CA TYR A 159 -0.88 20.49 -13.54
C TYR A 159 -1.12 22.00 -13.32
N SER A 160 -0.26 22.63 -12.53
CA SER A 160 -0.20 24.08 -12.41
C SER A 160 1.26 24.53 -12.21
N PRO A 161 1.65 25.76 -12.62
CA PRO A 161 2.99 26.29 -12.38
C PRO A 161 3.36 26.28 -10.89
N LYS A 162 2.39 26.59 -10.01
CA LYS A 162 2.59 26.56 -8.55
C LYS A 162 2.93 25.13 -8.06
N ARG A 163 2.25 24.12 -8.59
CA ARG A 163 2.52 22.72 -8.27
C ARG A 163 3.91 22.29 -8.78
N ALA A 164 4.28 22.70 -10.00
CA ALA A 164 5.60 22.43 -10.54
C ALA A 164 6.72 23.04 -9.69
N ALA A 165 6.57 24.30 -9.27
CA ALA A 165 7.55 24.96 -8.40
C ALA A 165 7.66 24.26 -7.03
N LYS A 166 6.53 23.84 -6.44
CA LYS A 166 6.51 23.05 -5.21
C LYS A 166 7.23 21.70 -5.38
N LEU A 167 6.96 20.99 -6.47
CA LEU A 167 7.62 19.71 -6.79
C LEU A 167 9.13 19.86 -6.86
N GLN A 168 9.63 20.89 -7.56
CA GLN A 168 11.06 21.17 -7.64
C GLN A 168 11.67 21.49 -6.26
N ALA A 169 10.98 22.30 -5.45
CA ALA A 169 11.43 22.61 -4.09
C ALA A 169 11.47 21.37 -3.18
N ASP A 170 10.46 20.51 -3.26
CA ASP A 170 10.42 19.27 -2.47
C ASP A 170 11.50 18.26 -2.95
N ALA A 171 11.75 18.17 -4.25
CA ALA A 171 12.84 17.38 -4.80
C ALA A 171 14.21 17.90 -4.33
N ALA A 172 14.43 19.20 -4.36
CA ALA A 172 15.67 19.81 -3.88
C ALA A 172 15.94 19.53 -2.40
N LYS A 173 14.88 19.58 -1.55
CA LYS A 173 14.99 19.20 -0.12
C LYS A 173 15.40 17.74 0.04
N LEU A 174 14.78 16.82 -0.71
CA LEU A 174 15.09 15.41 -0.62
C LEU A 174 16.53 15.11 -1.10
N ILE A 175 16.97 15.77 -2.19
CA ILE A 175 18.36 15.71 -2.66
C ILE A 175 19.34 16.21 -1.59
N ALA A 176 19.02 17.32 -0.92
CA ALA A 176 19.84 17.84 0.16
C ALA A 176 19.96 16.84 1.34
N LEU A 177 18.87 16.16 1.69
CA LEU A 177 18.90 15.10 2.71
C LEU A 177 19.77 13.91 2.27
N ILE A 178 19.64 13.46 1.03
CA ILE A 178 20.46 12.37 0.48
C ILE A 178 21.95 12.73 0.53
N ARG A 179 22.31 13.99 0.21
CA ARG A 179 23.71 14.46 0.27
C ARG A 179 24.23 14.57 1.69
N ALA A 180 23.39 15.01 2.62
CA ALA A 180 23.76 15.12 4.04
C ALA A 180 23.90 13.74 4.70
N GLN A 181 23.09 12.79 4.27
CA GLN A 181 23.09 11.41 4.77
C GLN A 181 23.01 10.45 3.58
N PRO A 182 24.13 10.20 2.89
CA PRO A 182 24.16 9.29 1.76
C PRO A 182 23.62 7.91 2.15
N PRO A 183 22.76 7.32 1.33
CA PRO A 183 22.25 5.99 1.60
C PRO A 183 23.39 4.98 1.53
N VAL A 184 23.41 4.06 2.48
CA VAL A 184 24.38 2.97 2.53
C VAL A 184 23.66 1.63 2.34
N ALA A 185 24.36 0.68 1.74
CA ALA A 185 23.90 -0.70 1.69
C ALA A 185 23.91 -1.25 3.13
N THR A 186 22.74 -1.42 3.70
CA THR A 186 22.60 -2.07 5.01
C THR A 186 22.24 -3.53 4.75
N PRO A 187 22.95 -4.49 5.37
CA PRO A 187 22.56 -5.89 5.29
C PRO A 187 21.10 -6.07 5.69
N LEU A 188 20.39 -6.83 4.89
CA LEU A 188 18.98 -7.11 5.17
C LEU A 188 18.89 -7.99 6.42
N ASP A 189 18.14 -7.56 7.41
CA ASP A 189 17.79 -8.40 8.55
C ASP A 189 16.77 -9.47 8.09
N PRO A 190 17.14 -10.76 8.05
CA PRO A 190 16.24 -11.80 7.58
C PRO A 190 14.91 -11.84 8.32
N THR A 191 14.89 -11.45 9.61
CA THR A 191 13.66 -11.47 10.42
C THR A 191 12.62 -10.49 9.89
N ARG A 192 13.05 -9.38 9.29
CA ARG A 192 12.14 -8.36 8.73
C ARG A 192 11.45 -8.82 7.45
N PHE A 193 12.00 -9.83 6.77
CA PHE A 193 11.45 -10.33 5.51
C PHE A 193 10.60 -11.57 5.68
N GLN A 194 10.55 -12.16 6.87
CA GLN A 194 9.78 -13.38 7.10
C GLN A 194 8.30 -13.22 6.73
N LEU A 195 7.69 -12.09 7.08
CA LEU A 195 6.30 -11.83 6.71
C LEU A 195 6.14 -11.65 5.19
N PHE A 196 7.07 -10.96 4.54
CA PHE A 196 7.07 -10.78 3.09
C PHE A 196 7.15 -12.15 2.39
N GLU A 197 8.09 -13.02 2.79
CA GLU A 197 8.23 -14.37 2.25
C GLU A 197 7.00 -15.24 2.56
N HIS A 198 6.47 -15.13 3.77
CA HIS A 198 5.26 -15.86 4.16
C HIS A 198 4.07 -15.48 3.27
N LEU A 199 3.92 -14.18 2.96
CA LEU A 199 2.87 -13.69 2.06
C LEU A 199 3.08 -14.19 0.62
N LEU A 200 4.31 -14.17 0.10
CA LEU A 200 4.61 -14.77 -1.21
C LEU A 200 4.23 -16.24 -1.25
N GLY A 201 4.62 -17.02 -0.23
CA GLY A 201 4.27 -18.43 -0.12
C GLY A 201 2.77 -18.66 -0.08
N TYR A 202 2.04 -17.82 0.67
CA TYR A 202 0.58 -17.89 0.71
C TYR A 202 -0.05 -17.57 -0.65
N MET A 203 0.38 -16.51 -1.34
CA MET A 203 -0.13 -16.19 -2.69
C MET A 203 0.16 -17.31 -3.68
N ASN A 204 1.35 -17.92 -3.62
CA ASN A 204 1.68 -19.07 -4.47
C ASN A 204 0.83 -20.30 -4.13
N SER A 205 0.50 -20.54 -2.85
CA SER A 205 -0.40 -21.65 -2.47
C SER A 205 -1.82 -21.51 -3.02
N LEU A 206 -2.23 -20.27 -3.34
CA LEU A 206 -3.47 -19.96 -4.03
C LEU A 206 -3.34 -20.04 -5.58
N GLY A 207 -2.20 -20.50 -6.10
CA GLY A 207 -1.91 -20.56 -7.53
C GLY A 207 -1.64 -19.19 -8.17
N ALA A 208 -1.37 -18.17 -7.36
CA ALA A 208 -1.09 -16.83 -7.86
C ALA A 208 0.42 -16.58 -8.00
N ARG A 209 0.79 -15.82 -9.04
CA ARG A 209 2.13 -15.32 -9.30
C ARG A 209 2.12 -13.80 -9.13
N PRO A 210 2.42 -13.26 -7.93
CA PRO A 210 2.32 -11.82 -7.68
C PRO A 210 3.33 -11.02 -8.50
N VAL A 211 2.93 -9.82 -8.92
CA VAL A 211 3.80 -8.83 -9.56
C VAL A 211 4.24 -7.82 -8.51
N ILE A 212 5.50 -7.89 -8.12
CA ILE A 212 6.13 -6.98 -7.17
C ILE A 212 6.64 -5.76 -7.92
N VAL A 213 6.13 -4.58 -7.58
CA VAL A 213 6.44 -3.33 -8.28
C VAL A 213 7.23 -2.40 -7.37
N PHE A 214 8.45 -2.06 -7.75
CA PHE A 214 9.18 -1.00 -7.09
C PHE A 214 8.60 0.36 -7.50
N ASN A 215 8.25 1.15 -6.51
CA ASN A 215 7.60 2.44 -6.67
C ASN A 215 8.49 3.47 -7.40
N PRO A 216 7.92 4.35 -8.21
CA PRO A 216 8.64 5.35 -8.96
C PRO A 216 9.29 6.41 -8.05
N ILE A 217 10.42 6.94 -8.51
CA ILE A 217 11.16 8.02 -7.88
C ILE A 217 11.30 9.16 -8.89
N TYR A 218 11.10 10.40 -8.42
CA TYR A 218 11.24 11.57 -9.29
C TYR A 218 12.62 11.63 -9.93
N PRO A 219 12.75 11.91 -11.24
CA PRO A 219 13.99 11.69 -12.00
C PRO A 219 15.24 12.34 -11.41
N THR A 220 15.15 13.59 -10.91
CA THR A 220 16.31 14.26 -10.32
C THR A 220 16.73 13.67 -8.97
N VAL A 221 15.77 13.13 -8.21
CA VAL A 221 16.04 12.42 -6.95
C VAL A 221 16.67 11.06 -7.24
N LEU A 222 16.14 10.33 -8.22
CA LEU A 222 16.73 9.06 -8.66
C LEU A 222 18.16 9.24 -9.14
N ALA A 223 18.42 10.25 -9.98
CA ALA A 223 19.76 10.57 -10.45
C ALA A 223 20.75 10.91 -9.30
N GLU A 224 20.25 11.50 -8.20
CA GLU A 224 21.09 11.72 -7.02
C GLU A 224 21.38 10.39 -6.29
N LEU A 225 20.36 9.51 -6.12
CA LEU A 225 20.55 8.18 -5.52
C LEU A 225 21.50 7.30 -6.32
N GLU A 226 21.44 7.38 -7.65
CA GLU A 226 22.30 6.63 -8.57
C GLU A 226 23.80 6.97 -8.38
N LYS A 227 24.16 8.19 -7.95
CA LYS A 227 25.55 8.56 -7.61
C LYS A 227 26.13 7.73 -6.47
N TYR A 228 25.28 7.19 -5.62
CA TYR A 228 25.63 6.31 -4.51
C TYR A 228 25.34 4.82 -4.84
N GLY A 229 25.02 4.50 -6.11
CA GLY A 229 24.67 3.15 -6.54
C GLY A 229 23.26 2.71 -6.13
N ASN A 230 22.38 3.62 -5.68
CA ASN A 230 21.03 3.33 -5.19
C ASN A 230 20.98 2.08 -4.29
N PRO A 231 21.74 2.04 -3.19
CA PRO A 231 22.12 0.81 -2.49
C PRO A 231 20.93 0.08 -1.88
N VAL A 232 19.88 0.80 -1.47
CA VAL A 232 18.68 0.20 -0.87
C VAL A 232 17.92 -0.64 -1.90
N THR A 233 17.75 -0.11 -3.11
CA THR A 233 17.11 -0.84 -4.21
C THR A 233 17.96 -1.99 -4.69
N ALA A 234 19.28 -1.79 -4.82
CA ALA A 234 20.21 -2.83 -5.25
C ALA A 234 20.15 -4.05 -4.31
N VAL A 235 20.25 -3.83 -3.00
CA VAL A 235 20.16 -4.90 -1.99
C VAL A 235 18.79 -5.59 -2.04
N SER A 236 17.71 -4.84 -2.21
CA SER A 236 16.36 -5.41 -2.29
C SER A 236 16.16 -6.27 -3.55
N LEU A 237 16.70 -5.85 -4.68
CA LEU A 237 16.64 -6.63 -5.92
C LEU A 237 17.46 -7.92 -5.83
N GLU A 238 18.65 -7.88 -5.23
CA GLU A 238 19.45 -9.08 -4.99
C GLU A 238 18.75 -10.04 -4.03
N TYR A 239 18.12 -9.51 -3.00
CA TYR A 239 17.30 -10.33 -2.11
C TYR A 239 16.14 -11.01 -2.86
N LEU A 240 15.34 -10.25 -3.62
CA LEU A 240 14.26 -10.83 -4.43
C LEU A 240 14.79 -11.87 -5.42
N LYS A 241 15.92 -11.62 -6.05
CA LYS A 241 16.57 -12.59 -6.93
C LYS A 241 16.93 -13.89 -6.21
N SER A 242 17.35 -13.83 -4.94
CA SER A 242 17.65 -15.01 -4.13
C SER A 242 16.41 -15.84 -3.77
N LEU A 243 15.21 -15.24 -3.86
CA LEU A 243 13.93 -15.90 -3.60
C LEU A 243 13.39 -16.68 -4.81
N HIS A 244 13.85 -16.39 -6.03
CA HIS A 244 13.50 -17.19 -7.21
C HIS A 244 13.97 -18.64 -7.01
N GLY A 245 13.13 -19.59 -7.24
CA GLY A 245 13.36 -21.00 -6.93
C GLY A 245 12.67 -21.51 -5.66
N ARG A 246 12.35 -20.58 -4.71
CA ARG A 246 11.47 -20.88 -3.58
C ARG A 246 10.05 -20.37 -3.80
N TYR A 247 9.92 -19.25 -4.49
CA TYR A 247 8.64 -18.58 -4.77
C TYR A 247 8.54 -18.18 -6.23
N ASP A 248 7.33 -18.26 -6.78
CA ASP A 248 7.02 -17.79 -8.13
C ASP A 248 6.43 -16.38 -8.07
N PHE A 249 7.12 -15.40 -8.63
CA PHE A 249 6.71 -14.00 -8.71
C PHE A 249 7.43 -13.27 -9.84
N VAL A 250 6.92 -12.10 -10.20
CA VAL A 250 7.54 -11.20 -11.17
C VAL A 250 7.98 -9.92 -10.48
N VAL A 251 9.15 -9.41 -10.80
CA VAL A 251 9.62 -8.10 -10.34
C VAL A 251 9.58 -7.10 -11.48
N VAL A 252 8.89 -5.99 -11.25
CA VAL A 252 8.86 -4.84 -12.17
C VAL A 252 9.49 -3.65 -11.46
N ASN A 253 10.72 -3.30 -11.83
CA ASN A 253 11.34 -2.09 -11.32
C ASN A 253 10.88 -0.86 -12.10
N ALA A 254 9.91 -0.12 -11.52
CA ALA A 254 9.32 1.09 -12.08
C ALA A 254 9.92 2.39 -11.50
N GLU A 255 11.04 2.34 -10.77
CA GLU A 255 11.66 3.52 -10.16
C GLU A 255 12.02 4.59 -11.19
N ASP A 256 12.59 4.17 -12.31
CA ASP A 256 12.96 5.07 -13.41
C ASP A 256 11.77 5.32 -14.33
N SER A 257 11.20 6.51 -14.23
CA SER A 257 10.04 6.90 -15.04
C SER A 257 10.32 6.93 -16.55
N ARG A 258 11.57 7.05 -16.97
CA ARG A 258 11.96 6.99 -18.39
C ARG A 258 11.65 5.65 -19.03
N LYS A 259 11.70 4.54 -18.27
CA LYS A 259 11.40 3.18 -18.75
C LYS A 259 9.96 2.99 -19.18
N TRP A 260 9.04 3.76 -18.61
CA TRP A 260 7.61 3.65 -18.88
C TRP A 260 6.99 4.91 -19.49
N GLY A 261 7.85 5.84 -20.00
CA GLY A 261 7.41 7.06 -20.68
C GLY A 261 6.77 8.09 -19.73
N GLY A 262 7.19 8.09 -18.47
CA GLY A 262 6.78 9.08 -17.49
C GLY A 262 7.31 10.47 -17.83
N THR A 263 6.55 11.50 -17.48
CA THR A 263 6.93 12.90 -17.71
C THR A 263 7.21 13.61 -16.39
N ASP A 264 8.16 14.55 -16.39
CA ASP A 264 8.62 15.24 -15.20
C ASP A 264 7.59 16.16 -14.54
N TYR A 265 6.54 16.54 -15.26
CA TYR A 265 5.48 17.41 -14.74
C TYR A 265 4.26 16.64 -14.21
N ASN A 266 4.18 15.33 -14.45
CA ASN A 266 3.06 14.50 -14.01
C ASN A 266 3.35 13.80 -12.65
N TRP A 267 3.77 14.60 -11.68
CA TRP A 267 4.04 14.18 -10.31
C TRP A 267 3.32 15.09 -9.30
N THR A 268 2.88 14.52 -8.21
CA THR A 268 2.29 15.27 -7.09
C THR A 268 3.35 15.72 -6.08
N ASN A 269 4.36 14.89 -5.89
CA ASN A 269 5.56 15.15 -5.11
C ASN A 269 6.68 14.18 -5.58
N PRO A 270 7.92 14.25 -5.06
CA PRO A 270 9.03 13.44 -5.56
C PRO A 270 8.89 11.91 -5.44
N THR A 271 7.86 11.41 -4.77
CA THR A 271 7.61 9.98 -4.58
C THR A 271 6.21 9.54 -5.04
N HIS A 272 5.36 10.47 -5.49
CA HIS A 272 4.00 10.17 -5.94
C HIS A 272 3.77 10.74 -7.34
N VAL A 273 3.36 9.89 -8.26
CA VAL A 273 2.97 10.27 -9.61
C VAL A 273 1.53 10.81 -9.61
N ASP A 274 1.15 11.52 -10.67
CA ASP A 274 -0.27 11.82 -10.91
C ASP A 274 -0.92 10.68 -11.73
N GLU A 275 -2.21 10.88 -12.03
CA GLU A 275 -3.00 9.90 -12.78
C GLU A 275 -2.39 9.57 -14.15
N ALA A 276 -1.85 10.58 -14.87
CA ALA A 276 -1.32 10.38 -16.20
C ALA A 276 -0.06 9.51 -16.19
N ASN A 277 0.86 9.76 -15.25
CA ASN A 277 2.03 8.92 -15.06
C ASN A 277 1.66 7.56 -14.48
N MET A 278 0.70 7.47 -13.54
CA MET A 278 0.21 6.19 -13.05
C MET A 278 -0.32 5.32 -14.18
N ARG A 279 -1.10 5.86 -15.10
CA ARG A 279 -1.60 5.11 -16.27
C ARG A 279 -0.48 4.63 -17.20
N ARG A 280 0.59 5.42 -17.40
CA ARG A 280 1.76 4.97 -18.17
C ARG A 280 2.47 3.83 -17.47
N MET A 281 2.70 3.98 -16.17
CA MET A 281 3.34 2.96 -15.35
C MET A 281 2.51 1.66 -15.31
N LEU A 282 1.19 1.72 -15.18
CA LEU A 282 0.32 0.54 -15.21
C LEU A 282 0.39 -0.20 -16.55
N ARG A 283 0.46 0.50 -17.70
CA ARG A 283 0.71 -0.16 -19.00
C ARG A 283 2.04 -0.91 -18.99
N TYR A 284 3.07 -0.28 -18.47
CA TYR A 284 4.41 -0.89 -18.36
C TYR A 284 4.39 -2.12 -17.46
N ILE A 285 3.74 -2.03 -16.29
CA ILE A 285 3.60 -3.16 -15.35
C ILE A 285 2.89 -4.34 -16.02
N VAL A 286 1.76 -4.11 -16.66
CA VAL A 286 1.01 -5.18 -17.34
C VAL A 286 1.82 -5.79 -18.48
N ALA A 287 2.52 -4.97 -19.27
CA ALA A 287 3.37 -5.45 -20.37
C ALA A 287 4.56 -6.30 -19.89
N HIS A 288 5.08 -6.00 -18.69
CA HIS A 288 6.25 -6.69 -18.10
C HIS A 288 5.87 -7.68 -16.99
N SER A 289 4.59 -8.02 -16.86
CA SER A 289 4.10 -8.98 -15.85
C SER A 289 4.35 -10.45 -16.22
N ASP A 290 4.97 -10.74 -17.36
CA ASP A 290 5.26 -12.09 -17.84
C ASP A 290 4.03 -13.04 -17.77
N GLY A 291 2.89 -12.51 -18.19
CA GLY A 291 1.60 -13.24 -18.18
C GLY A 291 0.92 -13.37 -16.80
N ALA A 292 1.56 -12.95 -15.71
CA ALA A 292 1.00 -13.09 -14.35
C ALA A 292 -0.32 -12.32 -14.14
N LEU A 293 -0.62 -11.35 -14.98
CA LEU A 293 -1.85 -10.54 -14.94
C LEU A 293 -2.85 -10.85 -16.08
N LYS A 294 -2.69 -12.00 -16.77
CA LYS A 294 -3.56 -12.42 -17.87
C LYS A 294 -4.39 -13.61 -17.50
#